data_32c36a5e4ba53c0b2c6c16dd27245240
#
_entry.id   32c36a5e4ba53c0b2c6c16dd27245240
#
_cell.length_a   1.000
_cell.length_b   1.000
_cell.length_c   1.000
_cell.angle_alpha   90.00
_cell.angle_beta   90.00
_cell.angle_gamma   90.00
#
_symmetry.space_group_name_H-M   'P 1'
#
loop_
_entity.id
_entity.type
_entity.pdbx_description
1 polymer ?
#
loop_
_entity_poly.entity_id
_entity_poly.type
_entity_poly.pdbx_seq_one_letter_code
_entity_poly.pdbx_strand_id
1 'polypeptide(L)'
;MNITFEGQTVLITGAAHGFGRAMALAFVARGAHVVALDVNAEGLAETTRLCGPACEAGVVDVANRDAVQATVAAIAARRETIDILVNNAGGVRGQKGRPIEDISASDWQDIFDVNLSGSFFMAQAVAPVMKRQGRGRIVNISSGAGRTISLTGIQAYASAKAGQIGLTRQLAHELGPFGITVNCVAPGFVRSNPTTEKQWDAMGAAGQTALIGQIALRRLGTPDDIAHAVMFFASDFAGWITGEVLGVDGGK
;
A
#
# COMPACT_ATOMS: atom_id res chain seq x y z
N MET A 1 2.73 9.87 23.95
CA MET A 1 1.81 8.81 23.51
C MET A 1 2.55 8.02 22.44
N ASN A 2 2.87 6.74 22.69
CA ASN A 2 3.65 5.93 21.74
C ASN A 2 2.73 4.95 21.01
N ILE A 3 2.81 4.93 19.68
CA ILE A 3 2.20 3.88 18.86
C ILE A 3 3.15 2.67 18.90
N THR A 4 2.70 1.53 19.41
CA THR A 4 3.43 0.27 19.43
C THR A 4 2.59 -0.82 18.79
N PHE A 5 3.24 -1.88 18.30
CA PHE A 5 2.62 -3.02 17.65
C PHE A 5 3.16 -4.34 18.21
N GLU A 6 3.50 -4.34 19.50
CA GLU A 6 4.09 -5.49 20.19
C GLU A 6 3.27 -6.77 19.99
N GLY A 7 3.92 -7.81 19.47
CA GLY A 7 3.31 -9.11 19.22
C GLY A 7 2.29 -9.17 18.09
N GLN A 8 2.06 -8.07 17.36
CA GLN A 8 1.12 -8.06 16.23
C GLN A 8 1.79 -8.56 14.95
N THR A 9 1.04 -9.32 14.16
CA THR A 9 1.45 -9.78 12.83
C THR A 9 0.96 -8.81 11.76
N VAL A 10 1.91 -8.24 11.00
CA VAL A 10 1.67 -7.25 9.94
C VAL A 10 2.06 -7.82 8.59
N LEU A 11 1.11 -7.93 7.67
CA LEU A 11 1.36 -8.27 6.27
C LEU A 11 1.50 -7.00 5.45
N ILE A 12 2.60 -6.86 4.69
CA ILE A 12 2.84 -5.70 3.82
C ILE A 12 3.14 -6.19 2.41
N THR A 13 2.29 -5.85 1.44
CA THR A 13 2.54 -6.16 0.03
C THR A 13 3.37 -5.07 -0.66
N GLY A 14 4.15 -5.44 -1.69
CA GLY A 14 5.07 -4.49 -2.34
C GLY A 14 6.21 -4.06 -1.43
N ALA A 15 6.72 -4.98 -0.59
CA ALA A 15 7.67 -4.68 0.47
C ALA A 15 9.15 -4.76 0.06
N ALA A 16 9.45 -5.06 -1.20
CA ALA A 16 10.83 -5.17 -1.69
C ALA A 16 11.58 -3.84 -1.72
N HIS A 17 10.89 -2.72 -1.77
CA HIS A 17 11.48 -1.37 -1.83
C HIS A 17 10.48 -0.27 -1.42
N GLY A 18 10.91 0.99 -1.49
CA GLY A 18 10.04 2.17 -1.39
C GLY A 18 9.21 2.24 -0.11
N PHE A 19 7.93 2.53 -0.27
CA PHE A 19 7.00 2.64 0.87
C PHE A 19 6.89 1.33 1.66
N GLY A 20 6.80 0.18 0.96
CA GLY A 20 6.66 -1.11 1.60
C GLY A 20 7.84 -1.44 2.52
N ARG A 21 9.07 -1.18 2.06
CA ARG A 21 10.28 -1.35 2.89
C ARG A 21 10.30 -0.38 4.06
N ALA A 22 9.98 0.89 3.84
CA ALA A 22 9.94 1.89 4.91
C ALA A 22 8.89 1.52 5.98
N MET A 23 7.72 1.05 5.56
CA MET A 23 6.69 0.56 6.48
C MET A 23 7.16 -0.69 7.24
N ALA A 24 7.81 -1.66 6.58
CA ALA A 24 8.34 -2.85 7.25
C ALA A 24 9.33 -2.47 8.37
N LEU A 25 10.28 -1.58 8.08
CA LEU A 25 11.22 -1.05 9.07
C LEU A 25 10.51 -0.33 10.21
N ALA A 26 9.53 0.52 9.89
CA ALA A 26 8.80 1.31 10.88
C ALA A 26 7.94 0.44 11.83
N PHE A 27 7.30 -0.61 11.32
CA PHE A 27 6.53 -1.56 12.13
C PHE A 27 7.42 -2.43 13.01
N VAL A 28 8.53 -2.98 12.46
CA VAL A 28 9.50 -3.76 13.23
C VAL A 28 10.12 -2.93 14.36
N ALA A 29 10.49 -1.69 14.09
CA ALA A 29 11.02 -0.77 15.12
C ALA A 29 10.02 -0.49 16.26
N ARG A 30 8.75 -0.89 16.11
CA ARG A 30 7.67 -0.73 17.10
C ARG A 30 7.13 -2.05 17.64
N GLY A 31 7.92 -3.13 17.51
CA GLY A 31 7.63 -4.44 18.11
C GLY A 31 6.73 -5.37 17.29
N ALA A 32 6.40 -4.99 16.05
CA ALA A 32 5.63 -5.87 15.18
C ALA A 32 6.46 -7.03 14.63
N HIS A 33 5.80 -8.14 14.35
CA HIS A 33 6.29 -9.16 13.44
C HIS A 33 5.78 -8.88 12.02
N VAL A 34 6.68 -8.66 11.07
CA VAL A 34 6.32 -8.29 9.69
C VAL A 34 6.49 -9.48 8.75
N VAL A 35 5.49 -9.70 7.91
CA VAL A 35 5.57 -10.57 6.74
C VAL A 35 5.64 -9.67 5.50
N ALA A 36 6.82 -9.52 4.95
CA ALA A 36 7.11 -8.72 3.76
C ALA A 36 6.80 -9.54 2.49
N LEU A 37 5.84 -9.08 1.69
CA LEU A 37 5.35 -9.77 0.50
C LEU A 37 5.68 -8.97 -0.77
N ASP A 38 6.26 -9.62 -1.78
CA ASP A 38 6.56 -9.01 -3.09
C ASP A 38 6.83 -10.10 -4.13
N VAL A 39 6.85 -9.74 -5.40
CA VAL A 39 7.34 -10.61 -6.51
C VAL A 39 8.87 -10.60 -6.62
N ASN A 40 9.53 -9.57 -6.11
CA ASN A 40 10.98 -9.37 -6.18
C ASN A 40 11.67 -9.98 -4.95
N ALA A 41 12.15 -11.22 -5.12
CA ALA A 41 12.83 -11.96 -4.05
C ALA A 41 14.12 -11.28 -3.56
N GLU A 42 14.91 -10.67 -4.45
CA GLU A 42 16.16 -9.97 -4.10
C GLU A 42 15.87 -8.74 -3.23
N GLY A 43 14.88 -7.93 -3.63
CA GLY A 43 14.46 -6.78 -2.85
C GLY A 43 13.88 -7.14 -1.49
N LEU A 44 13.18 -8.30 -1.39
CA LEU A 44 12.69 -8.85 -0.12
C LEU A 44 13.85 -9.30 0.77
N ALA A 45 14.87 -9.97 0.23
CA ALA A 45 16.05 -10.37 0.99
C ALA A 45 16.75 -9.16 1.62
N GLU A 46 16.86 -8.05 0.89
CA GLU A 46 17.39 -6.81 1.43
C GLU A 46 16.47 -6.21 2.52
N THR A 47 15.16 -6.20 2.31
CA THR A 47 14.22 -5.70 3.32
C THR A 47 14.30 -6.50 4.61
N THR A 48 14.32 -7.84 4.54
CA THR A 48 14.43 -8.70 5.73
C THR A 48 15.79 -8.55 6.41
N ARG A 49 16.87 -8.40 5.64
CA ARG A 49 18.19 -8.11 6.20
C ARG A 49 18.21 -6.82 7.02
N LEU A 50 17.57 -5.77 6.52
CA LEU A 50 17.50 -4.47 7.20
C LEU A 50 16.59 -4.50 8.44
N CYS A 51 15.48 -5.23 8.38
CA CYS A 51 14.51 -5.37 9.46
C CYS A 51 14.98 -6.33 10.57
N GLY A 52 15.90 -7.27 10.26
CA GLY A 52 16.34 -8.30 11.20
C GLY A 52 15.29 -9.40 11.43
N PRO A 53 15.41 -10.16 12.54
CA PRO A 53 14.68 -11.41 12.76
C PRO A 53 13.16 -11.24 12.94
N ALA A 54 12.67 -10.04 13.17
CA ALA A 54 11.24 -9.76 13.28
C ALA A 54 10.54 -9.59 11.93
N CYS A 55 11.26 -9.80 10.82
CA CYS A 55 10.71 -9.73 9.47
C CYS A 55 11.00 -11.00 8.68
N GLU A 56 9.98 -11.58 8.08
CA GLU A 56 10.10 -12.71 7.15
C GLU A 56 9.63 -12.32 5.74
N ALA A 57 10.18 -12.98 4.72
CA ALA A 57 9.83 -12.75 3.32
C ALA A 57 8.85 -13.81 2.80
N GLY A 58 7.92 -13.37 1.94
CA GLY A 58 7.07 -14.26 1.14
C GLY A 58 6.99 -13.77 -0.31
N VAL A 59 7.45 -14.60 -1.25
CA VAL A 59 7.35 -14.26 -2.68
C VAL A 59 5.96 -14.59 -3.18
N VAL A 60 5.21 -13.57 -3.61
CA VAL A 60 3.85 -13.72 -4.13
C VAL A 60 3.52 -12.61 -5.13
N ASP A 61 2.88 -12.98 -6.22
CA ASP A 61 2.20 -12.04 -7.11
C ASP A 61 0.78 -11.80 -6.61
N VAL A 62 0.48 -10.58 -6.18
CA VAL A 62 -0.86 -10.21 -5.68
C VAL A 62 -1.93 -10.29 -6.76
N ALA A 63 -1.57 -10.25 -8.05
CA ALA A 63 -2.49 -10.44 -9.17
C ALA A 63 -2.94 -11.91 -9.31
N ASN A 64 -2.22 -12.86 -8.71
CA ASN A 64 -2.59 -14.28 -8.71
C ASN A 64 -3.37 -14.63 -7.44
N ARG A 65 -4.70 -14.73 -7.59
CA ARG A 65 -5.61 -15.01 -6.47
C ARG A 65 -5.28 -16.28 -5.70
N ASP A 66 -4.98 -17.38 -6.41
CA ASP A 66 -4.73 -18.67 -5.78
C ASP A 66 -3.39 -18.68 -5.01
N ALA A 67 -2.36 -18.02 -5.55
CA ALA A 67 -1.09 -17.81 -4.86
C ALA A 67 -1.28 -16.96 -3.59
N VAL A 68 -2.10 -15.92 -3.64
CA VAL A 68 -2.46 -15.08 -2.48
C VAL A 68 -3.15 -15.94 -1.41
N GLN A 69 -4.16 -16.71 -1.77
CA GLN A 69 -4.90 -17.57 -0.84
C GLN A 69 -3.98 -18.59 -0.16
N ALA A 70 -3.13 -19.28 -0.94
CA ALA A 70 -2.17 -20.24 -0.41
C ALA A 70 -1.16 -19.58 0.55
N THR A 71 -0.63 -18.41 0.17
CA THR A 71 0.34 -17.66 0.98
C THR A 71 -0.26 -17.22 2.31
N VAL A 72 -1.45 -16.60 2.29
CA VAL A 72 -2.12 -16.14 3.51
C VAL A 72 -2.52 -17.32 4.40
N ALA A 73 -3.00 -18.42 3.83
CA ALA A 73 -3.31 -19.64 4.60
C ALA A 73 -2.06 -20.21 5.31
N ALA A 74 -0.92 -20.26 4.62
CA ALA A 74 0.34 -20.72 5.21
C ALA A 74 0.83 -19.77 6.33
N ILE A 75 0.67 -18.46 6.17
CA ILE A 75 0.99 -17.49 7.22
C ILE A 75 0.08 -17.67 8.43
N ALA A 76 -1.25 -17.76 8.22
CA ALA A 76 -2.22 -17.95 9.30
C ALA A 76 -1.99 -19.25 10.08
N ALA A 77 -1.54 -20.32 9.42
CA ALA A 77 -1.26 -21.60 10.07
C ALA A 77 -0.07 -21.54 11.06
N ARG A 78 0.92 -20.66 10.82
CA ARG A 78 2.11 -20.54 11.68
C ARG A 78 2.11 -19.35 12.62
N ARG A 79 1.26 -18.34 12.36
CA ARG A 79 1.21 -17.09 13.16
C ARG A 79 -0.02 -16.98 14.06
N GLU A 80 -1.00 -17.86 13.90
CA GLU A 80 -2.28 -17.85 14.61
C GLU A 80 -3.13 -16.60 14.34
N THR A 81 -2.52 -15.40 14.27
CA THR A 81 -3.18 -14.12 14.02
C THR A 81 -2.59 -13.38 12.82
N ILE A 82 -3.44 -12.60 12.16
CA ILE A 82 -3.06 -11.56 11.21
C ILE A 82 -3.78 -10.30 11.68
N ASP A 83 -3.04 -9.38 12.27
CA ASP A 83 -3.62 -8.20 12.91
C ASP A 83 -3.76 -7.03 11.94
N ILE A 84 -2.78 -6.88 11.04
CA ILE A 84 -2.71 -5.74 10.11
C ILE A 84 -2.39 -6.23 8.71
N LEU A 85 -3.13 -5.73 7.70
CA LEU A 85 -2.80 -5.85 6.29
C LEU A 85 -2.56 -4.47 5.71
N VAL A 86 -1.40 -4.28 5.06
CA VAL A 86 -1.11 -3.10 4.25
C VAL A 86 -1.04 -3.49 2.77
N ASN A 87 -2.06 -3.12 2.02
CA ASN A 87 -2.12 -3.29 0.57
C ASN A 87 -1.35 -2.15 -0.11
N ASN A 88 -0.04 -2.35 -0.27
CA ASN A 88 0.85 -1.38 -0.88
C ASN A 88 1.34 -1.79 -2.27
N ALA A 89 1.32 -3.07 -2.62
CA ALA A 89 1.69 -3.52 -3.96
C ALA A 89 0.90 -2.77 -5.04
N GLY A 90 1.60 -2.31 -6.07
CA GLY A 90 0.99 -1.54 -7.14
C GLY A 90 2.01 -0.72 -7.92
N GLY A 91 1.52 0.06 -8.87
CA GLY A 91 2.32 0.93 -9.70
C GLY A 91 1.88 0.91 -11.16
N VAL A 92 2.65 1.59 -12.00
CA VAL A 92 2.33 1.80 -13.42
C VAL A 92 2.84 0.69 -14.35
N ARG A 93 3.49 -0.36 -13.82
CA ARG A 93 3.96 -1.53 -14.60
C ARG A 93 4.79 -1.18 -15.84
N GLY A 94 5.60 -0.11 -15.75
CA GLY A 94 6.40 0.37 -16.88
C GLY A 94 5.63 1.16 -17.95
N GLN A 95 4.34 1.29 -17.80
CA GLN A 95 3.52 2.06 -18.76
C GLN A 95 3.77 3.57 -18.64
N LYS A 96 3.47 4.27 -19.72
CA LYS A 96 3.54 5.74 -19.83
C LYS A 96 2.19 6.27 -20.29
N GLY A 97 1.91 7.53 -19.97
CA GLY A 97 0.73 8.21 -20.50
C GLY A 97 0.74 8.27 -22.04
N ARG A 98 -0.41 7.97 -22.65
CA ARG A 98 -0.64 7.99 -24.10
C ARG A 98 -2.12 8.24 -24.42
N PRO A 99 -2.47 8.57 -25.68
CA PRO A 99 -3.85 8.73 -26.10
C PRO A 99 -4.71 7.49 -25.77
N ILE A 100 -5.99 7.71 -25.47
CA ILE A 100 -6.89 6.64 -25.01
C ILE A 100 -7.09 5.55 -26.07
N GLU A 101 -7.09 5.92 -27.32
CA GLU A 101 -7.23 5.02 -28.49
C GLU A 101 -6.05 4.06 -28.65
N ASP A 102 -4.88 4.38 -28.09
CA ASP A 102 -3.66 3.57 -28.17
C ASP A 102 -3.50 2.60 -26.98
N ILE A 103 -4.46 2.58 -26.05
CA ILE A 103 -4.39 1.72 -24.88
C ILE A 103 -5.03 0.36 -25.19
N SER A 104 -4.23 -0.71 -25.13
CA SER A 104 -4.76 -2.06 -25.31
C SER A 104 -5.56 -2.53 -24.09
N ALA A 105 -6.46 -3.51 -24.29
CA ALA A 105 -7.18 -4.14 -23.20
C ALA A 105 -6.22 -4.82 -22.19
N SER A 106 -5.11 -5.39 -22.66
CA SER A 106 -4.10 -5.99 -21.79
C SER A 106 -3.37 -4.95 -20.92
N ASP A 107 -2.98 -3.80 -21.51
CA ASP A 107 -2.36 -2.72 -20.72
C ASP A 107 -3.28 -2.21 -19.61
N TRP A 108 -4.56 -2.08 -19.92
CA TRP A 108 -5.58 -1.73 -18.94
C TRP A 108 -5.68 -2.77 -17.84
N GLN A 109 -5.83 -4.05 -18.21
CA GLN A 109 -6.04 -5.16 -17.27
C GLN A 109 -4.82 -5.36 -16.36
N ASP A 110 -3.59 -5.32 -16.88
CA ASP A 110 -2.35 -5.47 -16.11
C ASP A 110 -2.25 -4.46 -14.95
N ILE A 111 -2.71 -3.23 -15.18
CA ILE A 111 -2.74 -2.20 -14.14
C ILE A 111 -3.81 -2.52 -13.09
N PHE A 112 -5.01 -2.92 -13.52
CA PHE A 112 -6.10 -3.25 -12.62
C PHE A 112 -5.78 -4.47 -11.77
N ASP A 113 -5.17 -5.50 -12.34
CA ASP A 113 -4.85 -6.75 -11.65
C ASP A 113 -3.94 -6.51 -10.46
N VAL A 114 -2.89 -5.71 -10.62
CA VAL A 114 -1.96 -5.44 -9.50
C VAL A 114 -2.53 -4.41 -8.54
N ASN A 115 -3.10 -3.29 -9.04
CA ASN A 115 -3.46 -2.16 -8.18
C ASN A 115 -4.80 -2.33 -7.45
N LEU A 116 -5.79 -2.99 -8.07
CA LEU A 116 -7.13 -3.13 -7.50
C LEU A 116 -7.46 -4.58 -7.15
N SER A 117 -7.36 -5.51 -8.11
CA SER A 117 -7.68 -6.92 -7.87
C SER A 117 -6.77 -7.52 -6.80
N GLY A 118 -5.47 -7.21 -6.81
CA GLY A 118 -4.52 -7.65 -5.80
C GLY A 118 -4.89 -7.19 -4.38
N SER A 119 -5.30 -5.93 -4.22
CA SER A 119 -5.79 -5.43 -2.92
C SER A 119 -7.06 -6.16 -2.46
N PHE A 120 -7.96 -6.45 -3.39
CA PHE A 120 -9.17 -7.23 -3.11
C PHE A 120 -8.81 -8.68 -2.72
N PHE A 121 -7.94 -9.36 -3.46
CA PHE A 121 -7.56 -10.74 -3.16
C PHE A 121 -6.87 -10.88 -1.80
N MET A 122 -5.99 -9.95 -1.46
CA MET A 122 -5.35 -9.91 -0.14
C MET A 122 -6.38 -9.68 0.99
N ALA A 123 -7.28 -8.70 0.83
CA ALA A 123 -8.33 -8.45 1.80
C ALA A 123 -9.27 -9.67 1.94
N GLN A 124 -9.66 -10.32 0.82
CA GLN A 124 -10.47 -11.54 0.81
C GLN A 124 -9.79 -12.68 1.57
N ALA A 125 -8.48 -12.83 1.42
CA ALA A 125 -7.72 -13.91 2.06
C ALA A 125 -7.56 -13.72 3.58
N VAL A 126 -7.32 -12.47 4.05
CA VAL A 126 -7.14 -12.20 5.48
C VAL A 126 -8.47 -12.07 6.24
N ALA A 127 -9.56 -11.68 5.59
CA ALA A 127 -10.84 -11.41 6.23
C ALA A 127 -11.36 -12.57 7.10
N PRO A 128 -11.30 -13.86 6.69
CA PRO A 128 -11.73 -14.96 7.54
C PRO A 128 -10.93 -15.09 8.85
N VAL A 129 -9.62 -14.80 8.80
CA VAL A 129 -8.75 -14.83 9.99
C VAL A 129 -9.13 -13.69 10.92
N MET A 130 -9.18 -12.45 10.42
CA MET A 130 -9.54 -11.26 11.19
C MET A 130 -10.98 -11.35 11.77
N LYS A 131 -11.94 -11.91 11.02
CA LYS A 131 -13.31 -12.13 11.50
C LYS A 131 -13.35 -13.09 12.71
N ARG A 132 -12.57 -14.19 12.68
CA ARG A 132 -12.47 -15.10 13.83
C ARG A 132 -11.80 -14.45 15.04
N GLN A 133 -10.86 -13.53 14.82
CA GLN A 133 -10.20 -12.77 15.88
C GLN A 133 -11.11 -11.69 16.50
N GLY A 134 -12.19 -11.29 15.79
CA GLY A 134 -13.02 -10.15 16.19
C GLY A 134 -12.29 -8.80 16.11
N ARG A 135 -11.17 -8.73 15.39
CA ARG A 135 -10.36 -7.52 15.20
C ARG A 135 -9.50 -7.60 13.94
N GLY A 136 -9.14 -6.46 13.41
CA GLY A 136 -8.21 -6.35 12.28
C GLY A 136 -8.06 -4.90 11.82
N ARG A 137 -6.97 -4.63 11.10
CA ARG A 137 -6.72 -3.32 10.46
C ARG A 137 -6.29 -3.55 9.03
N ILE A 138 -7.00 -2.98 8.07
CA ILE A 138 -6.63 -3.02 6.65
C ILE A 138 -6.34 -1.59 6.21
N VAL A 139 -5.15 -1.35 5.66
CA VAL A 139 -4.77 -0.05 5.11
C VAL A 139 -4.41 -0.22 3.64
N ASN A 140 -5.18 0.41 2.76
CA ASN A 140 -4.94 0.42 1.33
C ASN A 140 -4.08 1.62 0.94
N ILE A 141 -3.09 1.43 0.08
CA ILE A 141 -2.29 2.53 -0.47
C ILE A 141 -2.81 2.89 -1.87
N SER A 142 -3.64 3.92 -1.91
CA SER A 142 -4.09 4.51 -3.16
C SER A 142 -3.03 5.49 -3.72
N SER A 143 -3.44 6.66 -4.16
CA SER A 143 -2.59 7.72 -4.70
C SER A 143 -3.38 9.01 -4.76
N GLY A 144 -2.71 10.16 -4.82
CA GLY A 144 -3.32 11.40 -5.28
C GLY A 144 -4.02 11.24 -6.63
N ALA A 145 -3.51 10.37 -7.51
CA ALA A 145 -4.12 10.01 -8.79
C ALA A 145 -5.52 9.38 -8.68
N GLY A 146 -5.85 8.77 -7.55
CA GLY A 146 -7.20 8.24 -7.28
C GLY A 146 -8.16 9.28 -6.73
N ARG A 147 -7.67 10.45 -6.32
CA ARG A 147 -8.45 11.57 -5.77
C ARG A 147 -8.66 12.70 -6.77
N THR A 148 -7.68 12.91 -7.64
CA THR A 148 -7.65 13.99 -8.63
C THR A 148 -7.04 13.49 -9.94
N ILE A 149 -6.74 14.40 -10.86
CA ILE A 149 -6.07 14.07 -12.13
C ILE A 149 -4.67 13.51 -11.84
N SER A 150 -4.35 12.40 -12.49
CA SER A 150 -3.05 11.74 -12.34
C SER A 150 -1.93 12.49 -13.08
N LEU A 151 -0.82 12.74 -12.39
CA LEU A 151 0.40 13.27 -13.03
C LEU A 151 1.06 12.26 -13.99
N THR A 152 0.72 10.97 -13.89
CA THR A 152 1.27 9.94 -14.79
C THR A 152 0.65 9.98 -16.18
N GLY A 153 -0.54 10.58 -16.33
CA GLY A 153 -1.34 10.52 -17.57
C GLY A 153 -1.83 9.11 -17.92
N ILE A 154 -1.79 8.16 -16.98
CA ILE A 154 -2.19 6.77 -17.20
C ILE A 154 -3.61 6.56 -16.67
N GLN A 155 -4.56 6.38 -17.59
CA GLN A 155 -6.00 6.26 -17.30
C GLN A 155 -6.29 5.06 -16.41
N ALA A 156 -5.74 3.87 -16.75
CA ALA A 156 -5.93 2.65 -15.96
C ALA A 156 -5.42 2.82 -14.51
N TYR A 157 -4.28 3.48 -14.33
CA TYR A 157 -3.72 3.70 -12.99
C TYR A 157 -4.61 4.61 -12.14
N ALA A 158 -5.03 5.74 -12.68
CA ALA A 158 -5.94 6.65 -11.98
C ALA A 158 -7.25 5.95 -11.62
N SER A 159 -7.83 5.19 -12.56
CA SER A 159 -9.07 4.45 -12.35
C SER A 159 -8.92 3.35 -11.31
N ALA A 160 -7.84 2.57 -11.34
CA ALA A 160 -7.59 1.52 -10.35
C ALA A 160 -7.37 2.11 -8.94
N LYS A 161 -6.64 3.24 -8.83
CA LYS A 161 -6.42 3.93 -7.55
C LYS A 161 -7.69 4.60 -7.02
N ALA A 162 -8.58 5.10 -7.87
CA ALA A 162 -9.93 5.52 -7.48
C ALA A 162 -10.78 4.31 -7.05
N GLY A 163 -10.67 3.18 -7.75
CA GLY A 163 -11.32 1.93 -7.38
C GLY A 163 -10.92 1.43 -5.99
N GLN A 164 -9.65 1.56 -5.59
CA GLN A 164 -9.20 1.23 -4.22
C GLN A 164 -9.90 2.09 -3.15
N ILE A 165 -10.21 3.35 -3.44
CA ILE A 165 -10.99 4.22 -2.54
C ILE A 165 -12.41 3.68 -2.37
N GLY A 166 -13.06 3.29 -3.48
CA GLY A 166 -14.38 2.65 -3.44
C GLY A 166 -14.36 1.33 -2.68
N LEU A 167 -13.38 0.47 -2.95
CA LEU A 167 -13.17 -0.80 -2.24
C LEU A 167 -12.98 -0.58 -0.74
N THR A 168 -12.19 0.42 -0.33
CA THR A 168 -11.97 0.77 1.08
C THR A 168 -13.29 1.04 1.81
N ARG A 169 -14.15 1.88 1.23
CA ARG A 169 -15.44 2.24 1.83
C ARG A 169 -16.38 1.04 1.93
N GLN A 170 -16.46 0.23 0.88
CA GLN A 170 -17.32 -0.95 0.87
C GLN A 170 -16.88 -2.00 1.90
N LEU A 171 -15.57 -2.30 1.97
CA LEU A 171 -15.03 -3.25 2.94
C LEU A 171 -15.12 -2.72 4.38
N ALA A 172 -14.97 -1.41 4.61
CA ALA A 172 -15.14 -0.80 5.92
C ALA A 172 -16.56 -1.05 6.48
N HIS A 173 -17.59 -0.91 5.64
CA HIS A 173 -18.96 -1.17 6.01
C HIS A 173 -19.24 -2.67 6.23
N GLU A 174 -18.70 -3.54 5.36
CA GLU A 174 -18.89 -4.99 5.46
C GLU A 174 -18.19 -5.59 6.69
N LEU A 175 -16.94 -5.16 6.94
CA LEU A 175 -16.09 -5.77 7.96
C LEU A 175 -16.20 -5.12 9.35
N GLY A 176 -16.78 -3.93 9.42
CA GLY A 176 -16.98 -3.18 10.67
C GLY A 176 -17.67 -3.96 11.78
N PRO A 177 -18.76 -4.71 11.51
CA PRO A 177 -19.42 -5.55 12.52
C PRO A 177 -18.53 -6.60 13.19
N PHE A 178 -17.36 -6.91 12.58
CA PHE A 178 -16.38 -7.84 13.11
C PHE A 178 -15.18 -7.15 13.79
N GLY A 179 -15.29 -5.85 14.12
CA GLY A 179 -14.19 -5.10 14.75
C GLY A 179 -13.02 -4.79 13.83
N ILE A 180 -13.22 -4.88 12.51
CA ILE A 180 -12.17 -4.65 11.52
C ILE A 180 -12.35 -3.26 10.90
N THR A 181 -11.31 -2.42 10.94
CA THR A 181 -11.31 -1.14 10.23
C THR A 181 -10.59 -1.27 8.87
N VAL A 182 -11.09 -0.56 7.88
CA VAL A 182 -10.49 -0.48 6.54
C VAL A 182 -10.35 0.98 6.16
N ASN A 183 -9.12 1.45 5.98
CA ASN A 183 -8.82 2.84 5.63
C ASN A 183 -7.86 2.91 4.45
N CYS A 184 -7.71 4.09 3.89
CA CYS A 184 -6.89 4.33 2.70
C CYS A 184 -5.95 5.51 2.92
N VAL A 185 -4.68 5.33 2.59
CA VAL A 185 -3.70 6.42 2.46
C VAL A 185 -3.52 6.73 0.97
N ALA A 186 -3.57 8.00 0.61
CA ALA A 186 -3.38 8.50 -0.76
C ALA A 186 -2.14 9.41 -0.82
N PRO A 187 -0.95 8.85 -1.11
CA PRO A 187 0.29 9.62 -1.20
C PRO A 187 0.27 10.66 -2.33
N GLY A 188 0.90 11.80 -2.08
CA GLY A 188 1.35 12.71 -3.10
C GLY A 188 2.60 12.21 -3.82
N PHE A 189 3.35 13.11 -4.48
CA PHE A 189 4.59 12.74 -5.15
C PHE A 189 5.71 12.54 -4.12
N VAL A 190 6.25 11.33 -4.09
CA VAL A 190 7.37 10.92 -3.22
C VAL A 190 8.41 10.18 -4.03
N ARG A 191 9.67 10.53 -3.89
CA ARG A 191 10.82 9.84 -4.49
C ARG A 191 11.11 8.59 -3.65
N SER A 192 10.58 7.46 -4.06
CA SER A 192 10.61 6.23 -3.24
C SER A 192 11.12 4.99 -3.98
N ASN A 193 11.29 5.07 -5.30
CA ASN A 193 11.70 3.95 -6.13
C ASN A 193 12.28 4.45 -7.47
N PRO A 194 12.94 3.58 -8.26
CA PRO A 194 13.56 3.99 -9.53
C PRO A 194 12.60 4.64 -10.52
N THR A 195 11.32 4.30 -10.50
CA THR A 195 10.32 4.91 -11.39
C THR A 195 10.05 6.36 -11.02
N THR A 196 9.87 6.65 -9.72
CA THR A 196 9.64 8.02 -9.25
C THR A 196 10.90 8.88 -9.35
N GLU A 197 12.10 8.29 -9.23
CA GLU A 197 13.36 8.98 -9.51
C GLU A 197 13.44 9.41 -10.98
N LYS A 198 13.17 8.48 -11.92
CA LYS A 198 13.15 8.79 -13.36
C LYS A 198 12.09 9.86 -13.71
N GLN A 199 10.92 9.81 -13.07
CA GLN A 199 9.89 10.84 -13.26
C GLN A 199 10.36 12.20 -12.77
N TRP A 200 11.00 12.26 -11.61
CA TRP A 200 11.58 13.48 -11.05
C TRP A 200 12.64 14.08 -11.97
N ASP A 201 13.58 13.27 -12.43
CA ASP A 201 14.65 13.70 -13.33
C ASP A 201 14.09 14.21 -14.67
N ALA A 202 13.08 13.53 -15.20
CA ALA A 202 12.43 13.92 -16.47
C ALA A 202 11.69 15.27 -16.39
N MET A 203 11.30 15.74 -15.18
CA MET A 203 10.66 17.06 -15.02
C MET A 203 11.64 18.22 -15.23
N GLY A 204 12.93 17.99 -15.06
CA GLY A 204 13.95 19.06 -15.08
C GLY A 204 13.75 20.10 -13.98
N ALA A 205 14.69 21.02 -13.81
CA ALA A 205 14.68 21.98 -12.70
C ALA A 205 13.41 22.84 -12.64
N ALA A 206 12.91 23.29 -13.78
CA ALA A 206 11.70 24.10 -13.84
C ALA A 206 10.45 23.34 -13.41
N GLY A 207 10.26 22.09 -13.90
CA GLY A 207 9.14 21.23 -13.52
C GLY A 207 9.20 20.81 -12.05
N GLN A 208 10.39 20.52 -11.53
CA GLN A 208 10.62 20.22 -10.12
C GLN A 208 10.24 21.40 -9.22
N THR A 209 10.67 22.60 -9.57
CA THR A 209 10.32 23.84 -8.84
C THR A 209 8.80 24.09 -8.89
N ALA A 210 8.19 23.92 -10.06
CA ALA A 210 6.74 24.09 -10.23
C ALA A 210 5.95 23.08 -9.38
N LEU A 211 6.38 21.81 -9.35
CA LEU A 211 5.74 20.78 -8.53
C LEU A 211 5.83 21.11 -7.04
N ILE A 212 7.02 21.45 -6.53
CA ILE A 212 7.22 21.86 -5.13
C ILE A 212 6.39 23.11 -4.81
N GLY A 213 6.31 24.05 -5.76
CA GLY A 213 5.50 25.26 -5.64
C GLY A 213 4.00 25.02 -5.44
N GLN A 214 3.47 23.89 -5.93
CA GLN A 214 2.08 23.50 -5.75
C GLN A 214 1.80 22.80 -4.42
N ILE A 215 2.82 22.34 -3.70
CA ILE A 215 2.69 21.69 -2.40
C ILE A 215 2.70 22.77 -1.31
N ALA A 216 1.67 22.81 -0.45
CA ALA A 216 1.56 23.82 0.61
C ALA A 216 2.77 23.80 1.55
N LEU A 217 3.28 22.61 1.91
CA LEU A 217 4.47 22.43 2.76
C LEU A 217 5.80 22.70 2.05
N ARG A 218 5.79 23.02 0.73
CA ARG A 218 6.97 23.39 -0.06
C ARG A 218 8.11 22.34 -0.04
N ARG A 219 7.80 21.09 0.18
CA ARG A 219 8.73 19.96 0.10
C ARG A 219 8.05 18.72 -0.48
N LEU A 220 8.83 17.82 -1.03
CA LEU A 220 8.36 16.47 -1.32
C LEU A 220 8.14 15.69 -0.02
N GLY A 221 7.22 14.73 -0.06
CA GLY A 221 7.10 13.73 0.98
C GLY A 221 8.27 12.74 0.98
N THR A 222 8.43 12.04 2.08
CA THR A 222 9.36 10.92 2.25
C THR A 222 8.59 9.62 2.42
N PRO A 223 9.21 8.44 2.24
CA PRO A 223 8.57 7.17 2.58
C PRO A 223 8.10 7.09 4.03
N ASP A 224 8.80 7.76 4.96
CA ASP A 224 8.42 7.81 6.37
C ASP A 224 7.15 8.63 6.62
N ASP A 225 6.93 9.71 5.88
CA ASP A 225 5.66 10.47 5.96
C ASP A 225 4.46 9.54 5.65
N ILE A 226 4.61 8.61 4.71
CA ILE A 226 3.59 7.63 4.36
C ILE A 226 3.48 6.53 5.43
N ALA A 227 4.61 6.00 5.90
CA ALA A 227 4.63 4.98 6.95
C ALA A 227 3.96 5.46 8.24
N HIS A 228 4.15 6.72 8.63
CA HIS A 228 3.52 7.31 9.81
C HIS A 228 1.99 7.35 9.70
N ALA A 229 1.45 7.74 8.54
CA ALA A 229 0.01 7.74 8.30
C ALA A 229 -0.58 6.32 8.32
N VAL A 230 0.14 5.34 7.75
CA VAL A 230 -0.26 3.93 7.78
C VAL A 230 -0.28 3.39 9.21
N MET A 231 0.76 3.67 9.99
CA MET A 231 0.84 3.26 11.40
C MET A 231 -0.27 3.90 12.25
N PHE A 232 -0.64 5.15 11.97
CA PHE A 232 -1.78 5.78 12.64
C PHE A 232 -3.07 4.98 12.37
N PHE A 233 -3.40 4.69 11.11
CA PHE A 233 -4.59 3.90 10.78
C PHE A 233 -4.55 2.46 11.29
N ALA A 234 -3.36 1.88 11.41
CA ALA A 234 -3.14 0.54 11.95
C ALA A 234 -3.20 0.47 13.48
N SER A 235 -3.10 1.61 14.17
CA SER A 235 -3.05 1.70 15.63
C SER A 235 -4.44 1.75 16.28
N ASP A 236 -4.47 1.58 17.59
CA ASP A 236 -5.69 1.72 18.39
C ASP A 236 -6.22 3.17 18.43
N PHE A 237 -5.39 4.17 18.14
CA PHE A 237 -5.82 5.56 18.00
C PHE A 237 -6.82 5.77 16.86
N ALA A 238 -6.80 4.90 15.84
CA ALA A 238 -7.74 4.91 14.74
C ALA A 238 -8.89 3.89 14.93
N GLY A 239 -9.10 3.37 16.13
CA GLY A 239 -10.11 2.32 16.40
C GLY A 239 -11.55 2.70 16.08
N TRP A 240 -11.87 4.00 16.00
CA TRP A 240 -13.18 4.53 15.60
C TRP A 240 -13.15 5.21 14.22
N ILE A 241 -12.11 4.93 13.41
CA ILE A 241 -11.93 5.49 12.07
C ILE A 241 -11.96 4.34 11.06
N THR A 242 -12.95 4.32 10.17
CA THR A 242 -13.06 3.33 9.10
C THR A 242 -13.74 3.93 7.86
N GLY A 243 -13.35 3.47 6.67
CA GLY A 243 -13.84 3.98 5.39
C GLY A 243 -13.20 5.30 4.95
N GLU A 244 -12.21 5.81 5.70
CA GLU A 244 -11.60 7.11 5.45
C GLU A 244 -10.47 7.05 4.41
N VAL A 245 -10.26 8.18 3.75
CA VAL A 245 -9.21 8.38 2.75
C VAL A 245 -8.37 9.60 3.13
N LEU A 246 -7.18 9.34 3.62
CA LEU A 246 -6.25 10.39 4.03
C LEU A 246 -5.26 10.73 2.90
N GLY A 247 -5.30 11.96 2.40
CA GLY A 247 -4.23 12.50 1.57
C GLY A 247 -2.98 12.75 2.39
N VAL A 248 -1.85 12.18 1.96
CA VAL A 248 -0.53 12.44 2.54
C VAL A 248 0.34 13.03 1.44
N ASP A 249 0.08 14.29 1.13
CA ASP A 249 0.54 14.98 -0.07
C ASP A 249 1.14 16.38 0.20
N GLY A 250 1.22 16.76 1.47
CA GLY A 250 1.72 18.07 1.88
C GLY A 250 0.78 19.22 1.55
N GLY A 251 -0.48 18.93 1.27
CA GLY A 251 -1.51 19.93 0.92
C GLY A 251 -1.49 20.30 -0.56
N LYS A 252 -1.45 19.29 -1.43
CA LYS A 252 -1.55 19.45 -2.88
C LYS A 252 -2.97 19.18 -3.38
#